data_be87285f49cd721e5d6d1eecbf65e907
#
_entry.id   be87285f49cd721e5d6d1eecbf65e907
#
_cell.length_a   1.000
_cell.length_b   1.000
_cell.length_c   1.000
_cell.angle_alpha   90.00
_cell.angle_beta   90.00
_cell.angle_gamma   90.00
#
_symmetry.space_group_name_H-M   'P 1'
#
loop_
_entity.id
_entity.type
_entity.pdbx_description
1 polymer ?
#
loop_
_entity_poly.entity_id
_entity_poly.type
_entity_poly.pdbx_seq_one_letter_code
_entity_poly.pdbx_strand_id
1 'polypeptide(L)'
;MKQSKFLSLKEFVIVLLLACVEAAIGLVVTMPFAANLQLVYFLAPGLAGLINGIIYVLIIKKCPKIGTQFIIPAIYGLYFLFTGSVYVFIFFMILAIFNELIMLGGGYQSKIRSAVPHALTWMLNAMGSTLTMLLFRDSLVESYVAMG
;
A
#
# COMPACT_ATOMS: atom_id res chain seq x y z
N MET A 1 -0.89 -20.45 27.59
CA MET A 1 -2.04 -19.92 26.83
C MET A 1 -1.71 -19.98 25.34
N LYS A 2 -2.52 -20.68 24.52
CA LYS A 2 -2.35 -20.66 23.05
C LYS A 2 -2.65 -19.24 22.55
N GLN A 3 -1.66 -18.54 22.03
CA GLN A 3 -1.90 -17.26 21.37
C GLN A 3 -2.85 -17.46 20.18
N SER A 4 -3.88 -16.62 20.09
CA SER A 4 -4.80 -16.63 18.94
C SER A 4 -4.02 -16.39 17.65
N LYS A 5 -4.32 -17.18 16.61
CA LYS A 5 -3.74 -17.00 15.26
C LYS A 5 -4.27 -15.74 14.57
N PHE A 6 -5.44 -15.25 14.97
CA PHE A 6 -6.12 -14.09 14.41
C PHE A 6 -5.92 -12.86 15.28
N LEU A 7 -6.08 -11.68 14.68
CA LEU A 7 -6.07 -10.41 15.39
C LEU A 7 -7.20 -10.35 16.43
N SER A 8 -6.87 -9.89 17.63
CA SER A 8 -7.88 -9.43 18.61
C SER A 8 -8.41 -8.05 18.17
N LEU A 9 -9.54 -7.63 18.71
CA LEU A 9 -10.13 -6.31 18.40
C LEU A 9 -9.12 -5.17 18.67
N LYS A 10 -8.39 -5.24 19.78
CA LYS A 10 -7.35 -4.25 20.12
C LYS A 10 -6.23 -4.21 19.08
N GLU A 11 -5.74 -5.37 18.64
CA GLU A 11 -4.69 -5.48 17.62
C GLU A 11 -5.20 -5.02 16.26
N PHE A 12 -6.45 -5.36 15.90
CA PHE A 12 -7.09 -4.87 14.69
C PHE A 12 -7.11 -3.33 14.64
N VAL A 13 -7.53 -2.67 15.72
CA VAL A 13 -7.54 -1.20 15.80
C VAL A 13 -6.13 -0.63 15.69
N ILE A 14 -5.13 -1.26 16.32
CA ILE A 14 -3.73 -0.81 16.22
C ILE A 14 -3.23 -0.91 14.77
N VAL A 15 -3.47 -2.04 14.10
CA VAL A 15 -3.05 -2.24 12.71
C VAL A 15 -3.76 -1.26 11.79
N LEU A 16 -5.06 -1.06 11.99
CA LEU A 16 -5.87 -0.10 11.22
C LEU A 16 -5.32 1.32 11.33
N LEU A 17 -5.06 1.79 12.55
CA LEU A 17 -4.51 3.12 12.79
C LEU A 17 -3.12 3.29 12.16
N LEU A 18 -2.25 2.31 12.32
CA LEU A 18 -0.91 2.36 11.71
C LEU A 18 -0.96 2.29 10.18
N ALA A 19 -1.88 1.52 9.60
CA ALA A 19 -2.11 1.49 8.15
C ALA A 19 -2.65 2.83 7.62
N CYS A 20 -3.52 3.51 8.37
CA CYS A 20 -3.95 4.87 8.06
C CYS A 20 -2.78 5.88 8.11
N VAL A 21 -1.89 5.75 9.09
CA VAL A 21 -0.66 6.56 9.17
C VAL A 21 0.25 6.29 7.99
N GLU A 22 0.43 5.02 7.60
CA GLU A 22 1.21 4.63 6.43
C GLU A 22 0.62 5.25 5.15
N ALA A 23 -0.69 5.20 4.97
CA ALA A 23 -1.36 5.81 3.82
C ALA A 23 -1.18 7.35 3.82
N ALA A 24 -1.35 8.01 4.96
CA ALA A 24 -1.15 9.45 5.09
C ALA A 24 0.29 9.88 4.77
N ILE A 25 1.29 9.14 5.26
CA ILE A 25 2.70 9.37 4.93
C ILE A 25 2.95 9.19 3.44
N GLY A 26 2.39 8.15 2.83
CA GLY A 26 2.48 7.94 1.38
C GLY A 26 1.97 9.15 0.59
N LEU A 27 0.82 9.71 0.97
CA LEU A 27 0.27 10.91 0.36
C LEU A 27 1.18 12.14 0.56
N VAL A 28 1.63 12.39 1.78
CA VAL A 28 2.52 13.53 2.08
C VAL A 28 3.83 13.45 1.31
N VAL A 29 4.40 12.25 1.17
CA VAL A 29 5.64 12.04 0.41
C VAL A 29 5.44 12.28 -1.09
N THR A 30 4.24 12.04 -1.62
CA THR A 30 3.96 12.26 -3.05
C THR A 30 3.62 13.71 -3.38
N MET A 31 3.13 14.52 -2.41
CA MET A 31 2.73 15.91 -2.62
C MET A 31 3.78 16.81 -3.30
N PRO A 32 5.07 16.80 -2.91
CA PRO A 32 6.09 17.63 -3.55
C PRO A 32 6.27 17.38 -5.04
N PHE A 33 5.86 16.20 -5.50
CA PHE A 33 5.99 15.79 -6.89
C PHE A 33 4.73 16.08 -7.72
N ALA A 34 3.64 16.52 -7.07
CA ALA A 34 2.34 16.71 -7.71
C ALA A 34 2.36 17.69 -8.92
N ALA A 35 3.27 18.65 -8.91
CA ALA A 35 3.44 19.60 -10.02
C ALA A 35 4.16 19.00 -11.26
N ASN A 36 4.74 17.81 -11.14
CA ASN A 36 5.48 17.17 -12.22
C ASN A 36 4.98 15.74 -12.45
N LEU A 37 4.28 15.54 -13.56
CA LEU A 37 3.66 14.29 -13.94
C LEU A 37 4.65 13.11 -13.94
N GLN A 38 5.86 13.30 -14.47
CA GLN A 38 6.87 12.25 -14.53
C GLN A 38 7.34 11.85 -13.12
N LEU A 39 7.59 12.84 -12.26
CA LEU A 39 8.05 12.57 -10.89
C LEU A 39 6.97 11.86 -10.05
N VAL A 40 5.69 12.24 -10.21
CA VAL A 40 4.57 11.58 -9.52
C VAL A 40 4.46 10.10 -9.89
N TYR A 41 4.60 9.77 -11.17
CA TYR A 41 4.39 8.40 -11.63
C TYR A 41 5.62 7.50 -11.54
N PHE A 42 6.83 8.06 -11.66
CA PHE A 42 8.07 7.26 -11.68
C PHE A 42 8.83 7.27 -10.35
N LEU A 43 8.90 8.42 -9.68
CA LEU A 43 9.76 8.58 -8.49
C LEU A 43 8.97 8.44 -7.18
N ALA A 44 7.81 9.08 -7.10
CA ALA A 44 7.05 9.17 -5.85
C ALA A 44 6.65 7.81 -5.27
N PRO A 45 6.18 6.80 -6.04
CA PRO A 45 5.84 5.48 -5.50
C PRO A 45 7.04 4.76 -4.87
N GLY A 46 8.23 4.89 -5.47
CA GLY A 46 9.45 4.29 -4.94
C GLY A 46 9.86 4.90 -3.60
N LEU A 47 9.85 6.24 -3.51
CA LEU A 47 10.17 6.96 -2.27
C LEU A 47 9.14 6.69 -1.17
N ALA A 48 7.86 6.70 -1.51
CA ALA A 48 6.79 6.36 -0.58
C ALA A 48 6.96 4.94 -0.03
N GLY A 49 7.30 3.97 -0.88
CA GLY A 49 7.55 2.60 -0.47
C GLY A 49 8.72 2.46 0.50
N LEU A 50 9.81 3.18 0.27
CA LEU A 50 10.97 3.17 1.18
C LEU A 50 10.63 3.73 2.56
N ILE A 51 9.95 4.87 2.62
CA ILE A 51 9.59 5.53 3.89
C ILE A 51 8.54 4.69 4.64
N ASN A 52 7.52 4.22 3.94
CA ASN A 52 6.47 3.38 4.51
C ASN A 52 6.98 2.02 4.99
N GLY A 53 8.13 1.54 4.49
CA GLY A 53 8.78 0.34 4.97
C GLY A 53 9.08 0.38 6.47
N ILE A 54 9.35 1.56 7.05
CA ILE A 54 9.56 1.72 8.49
C ILE A 54 8.29 1.43 9.27
N ILE A 55 7.16 2.02 8.86
CA ILE A 55 5.85 1.82 9.50
C ILE A 55 5.39 0.37 9.32
N TYR A 56 5.57 -0.18 8.12
CA TYR A 56 5.29 -1.57 7.83
C TYR A 56 6.00 -2.54 8.80
N VAL A 57 7.30 -2.35 9.02
CA VAL A 57 8.08 -3.18 9.96
C VAL A 57 7.54 -3.05 11.37
N LEU A 58 7.12 -1.87 11.80
CA LEU A 58 6.49 -1.66 13.10
C LEU A 58 5.17 -2.42 13.22
N ILE A 59 4.32 -2.40 12.19
CA ILE A 59 3.05 -3.13 12.15
C ILE A 59 3.30 -4.63 12.32
N ILE A 60 4.19 -5.21 11.49
CA ILE A 60 4.47 -6.65 11.51
C ILE A 60 5.10 -7.09 12.83
N LYS A 61 6.00 -6.29 13.41
CA LYS A 61 6.57 -6.61 14.72
C LYS A 61 5.55 -6.55 15.85
N LYS A 62 4.61 -5.64 15.78
CA LYS A 62 3.61 -5.44 16.83
C LYS A 62 2.47 -6.45 16.76
N CYS A 63 2.04 -6.79 15.55
CA CYS A 63 0.89 -7.65 15.29
C CYS A 63 1.19 -8.71 14.21
N PRO A 64 2.07 -9.70 14.49
CA PRO A 64 2.44 -10.74 13.53
C PRO A 64 1.36 -11.84 13.43
N LYS A 65 0.15 -11.48 13.04
CA LYS A 65 -1.03 -12.37 13.03
C LYS A 65 -1.79 -12.32 11.71
N ILE A 66 -2.56 -13.37 11.46
CA ILE A 66 -3.43 -13.47 10.28
C ILE A 66 -4.41 -12.28 10.24
N GLY A 67 -4.53 -11.65 9.11
CA GLY A 67 -5.32 -10.44 8.85
C GLY A 67 -4.50 -9.15 8.80
N THR A 68 -3.29 -9.13 9.36
CA THR A 68 -2.46 -7.92 9.37
C THR A 68 -2.08 -7.47 7.96
N GLN A 69 -1.66 -8.40 7.11
CA GLN A 69 -1.24 -8.09 5.74
C GLN A 69 -2.41 -7.77 4.81
N PHE A 70 -3.60 -8.20 5.14
CA PHE A 70 -4.80 -7.84 4.42
C PHE A 70 -5.18 -6.36 4.66
N ILE A 71 -5.10 -5.89 5.91
CA ILE A 71 -5.56 -4.54 6.30
C ILE A 71 -4.75 -3.45 5.61
N ILE A 72 -3.43 -3.62 5.47
CA ILE A 72 -2.54 -2.57 4.95
C ILE A 72 -2.92 -2.16 3.52
N PRO A 73 -2.92 -3.05 2.51
CA PRO A 73 -3.34 -2.67 1.16
C PRO A 73 -4.83 -2.33 1.08
N ALA A 74 -5.69 -2.94 1.93
CA ALA A 74 -7.11 -2.64 1.94
C ALA A 74 -7.39 -1.17 2.29
N ILE A 75 -6.63 -0.56 3.21
CA ILE A 75 -6.74 0.88 3.52
C ILE A 75 -6.39 1.74 2.31
N TYR A 76 -5.32 1.41 1.57
CA TYR A 76 -5.01 2.10 0.30
C TYR A 76 -6.13 1.92 -0.72
N GLY A 77 -6.68 0.72 -0.83
CA GLY A 77 -7.83 0.45 -1.70
C GLY A 77 -9.03 1.31 -1.35
N LEU A 78 -9.40 1.38 -0.07
CA LEU A 78 -10.50 2.21 0.40
C LEU A 78 -10.29 3.69 0.09
N TYR A 79 -9.08 4.21 0.28
CA TYR A 79 -8.75 5.58 -0.11
C TYR A 79 -9.06 5.82 -1.59
N PHE A 80 -8.62 4.95 -2.49
CA PHE A 80 -8.89 5.08 -3.92
C PHE A 80 -10.36 4.90 -4.28
N LEU A 81 -11.11 4.09 -3.55
CA LEU A 81 -12.56 3.98 -3.70
C LEU A 81 -13.26 5.32 -3.43
N PHE A 82 -12.88 6.00 -2.34
CA PHE A 82 -13.43 7.32 -1.98
C PHE A 82 -13.06 8.42 -2.98
N THR A 83 -11.93 8.28 -3.69
CA THR A 83 -11.55 9.19 -4.79
C THR A 83 -12.17 8.81 -6.14
N GLY A 84 -13.06 7.82 -6.18
CA GLY A 84 -13.77 7.39 -7.39
C GLY A 84 -13.02 6.38 -8.26
N SER A 85 -11.83 5.93 -7.84
CA SER A 85 -10.99 5.01 -8.61
C SER A 85 -11.28 3.54 -8.28
N VAL A 86 -12.45 3.04 -8.72
CA VAL A 86 -12.91 1.66 -8.42
C VAL A 86 -11.92 0.59 -8.90
N TYR A 87 -11.28 0.77 -10.05
CA TYR A 87 -10.31 -0.22 -10.57
C TYR A 87 -9.07 -0.33 -9.66
N VAL A 88 -8.60 0.80 -9.13
CA VAL A 88 -7.48 0.83 -8.18
C VAL A 88 -7.86 0.19 -6.85
N PHE A 89 -9.09 0.40 -6.38
CA PHE A 89 -9.64 -0.32 -5.23
C PHE A 89 -9.59 -1.83 -5.42
N ILE A 90 -10.12 -2.34 -6.55
CA ILE A 90 -10.11 -3.78 -6.86
C ILE A 90 -8.66 -4.32 -6.88
N PHE A 91 -7.74 -3.59 -7.50
CA PHE A 91 -6.32 -3.96 -7.53
C PHE A 91 -5.75 -4.14 -6.12
N PHE A 92 -5.96 -3.17 -5.23
CA PHE A 92 -5.45 -3.25 -3.85
C PHE A 92 -6.15 -4.35 -3.04
N MET A 93 -7.42 -4.64 -3.28
CA MET A 93 -8.12 -5.75 -2.62
C MET A 93 -7.57 -7.12 -3.05
N ILE A 94 -7.29 -7.31 -4.32
CA ILE A 94 -6.62 -8.52 -4.83
C ILE A 94 -5.24 -8.65 -4.20
N LEU A 95 -4.48 -7.56 -4.18
CA LEU A 95 -3.15 -7.52 -3.58
C LEU A 95 -3.17 -7.82 -2.08
N ALA A 96 -4.18 -7.32 -1.35
CA ALA A 96 -4.38 -7.62 0.06
C ALA A 96 -4.55 -9.12 0.32
N ILE A 97 -5.34 -9.81 -0.53
CA ILE A 97 -5.53 -11.26 -0.46
C ILE A 97 -4.21 -11.99 -0.73
N PHE A 98 -3.49 -11.61 -1.79
CA PHE A 98 -2.21 -12.22 -2.14
C PHE A 98 -1.16 -12.05 -1.04
N ASN A 99 -1.05 -10.85 -0.48
CA ASN A 99 -0.13 -10.57 0.61
C ASN A 99 -0.43 -11.42 1.85
N GLU A 100 -1.70 -11.57 2.20
CA GLU A 100 -2.09 -12.44 3.31
C GLU A 100 -1.78 -13.91 3.02
N LEU A 101 -2.03 -14.40 1.81
CA LEU A 101 -1.70 -15.78 1.39
C LEU A 101 -0.20 -16.07 1.50
N ILE A 102 0.67 -15.13 1.11
CA ILE A 102 2.12 -15.26 1.27
C ILE A 102 2.50 -15.44 2.74
N MET A 103 1.78 -14.82 3.65
CA MET A 103 2.08 -14.86 5.09
C MET A 103 1.53 -16.09 5.80
N LEU A 104 0.61 -16.85 5.20
CA LEU A 104 0.10 -18.09 5.76
C LEU A 104 1.24 -19.14 5.90
N GLY A 105 1.12 -20.04 6.83
CA GLY A 105 2.11 -21.11 7.03
C GLY A 105 3.45 -20.63 7.60
N GLY A 106 3.44 -19.64 8.50
CA GLY A 106 4.62 -19.18 9.25
C GLY A 106 5.34 -17.96 8.65
N GLY A 107 4.78 -17.32 7.63
CA GLY A 107 5.35 -16.11 7.02
C GLY A 107 5.56 -14.97 8.02
N TYR A 108 4.67 -14.81 8.98
CA TYR A 108 4.77 -13.82 10.06
C TYR A 108 5.96 -14.02 11.01
N GLN A 109 6.55 -15.22 11.03
CA GLN A 109 7.72 -15.55 11.86
C GLN A 109 9.04 -15.42 11.09
N SER A 110 8.99 -15.32 9.76
CA SER A 110 10.15 -15.20 8.88
C SER A 110 10.41 -13.74 8.50
N LYS A 111 11.60 -13.22 8.83
CA LYS A 111 12.01 -11.84 8.49
C LYS A 111 12.01 -11.59 6.98
N ILE A 112 12.52 -12.55 6.21
CA ILE A 112 12.59 -12.42 4.73
C ILE A 112 11.18 -12.51 4.14
N ARG A 113 10.41 -13.53 4.53
CA ARG A 113 9.07 -13.74 3.99
C ARG A 113 8.10 -12.63 4.35
N SER A 114 8.27 -12.01 5.53
CA SER A 114 7.45 -10.85 5.92
C SER A 114 7.78 -9.57 5.14
N ALA A 115 8.96 -9.43 4.55
CA ALA A 115 9.31 -8.29 3.71
C ALA A 115 8.71 -8.39 2.29
N VAL A 116 8.42 -9.61 1.81
CA VAL A 116 7.92 -9.83 0.45
C VAL A 116 6.60 -9.11 0.15
N PRO A 117 5.56 -9.13 1.01
CA PRO A 117 4.31 -8.43 0.75
C PRO A 117 4.50 -6.92 0.59
N HIS A 118 5.33 -6.30 1.41
CA HIS A 118 5.62 -4.87 1.30
C HIS A 118 6.32 -4.54 -0.01
N ALA A 119 7.39 -5.27 -0.34
CA ALA A 119 8.12 -5.09 -1.59
C ALA A 119 7.21 -5.32 -2.80
N LEU A 120 6.38 -6.36 -2.79
CA LEU A 120 5.43 -6.66 -3.85
C LEU A 120 4.40 -5.54 -4.02
N THR A 121 3.82 -5.04 -2.93
CA THR A 121 2.85 -3.95 -2.96
C THR A 121 3.41 -2.71 -3.63
N TRP A 122 4.58 -2.27 -3.22
CA TRP A 122 5.17 -1.03 -3.75
C TRP A 122 5.75 -1.22 -5.15
N MET A 123 6.31 -2.39 -5.46
CA MET A 123 6.75 -2.73 -6.82
C MET A 123 5.57 -2.71 -7.80
N LEU A 124 4.48 -3.39 -7.48
CA LEU A 124 3.30 -3.44 -8.34
C LEU A 124 2.60 -2.08 -8.42
N ASN A 125 2.58 -1.30 -7.34
CA ASN A 125 2.07 0.07 -7.37
C ASN A 125 2.92 0.97 -8.29
N ALA A 126 4.24 0.90 -8.22
CA ALA A 126 5.14 1.65 -9.08
C ALA A 126 5.02 1.20 -10.55
N MET A 127 4.95 -0.10 -10.82
CA MET A 127 4.71 -0.62 -12.16
C MET A 127 3.36 -0.17 -12.71
N GLY A 128 2.30 -0.21 -11.92
CA GLY A 128 0.96 0.26 -12.31
C GLY A 128 0.98 1.75 -12.64
N SER A 129 1.62 2.55 -11.82
CA SER A 129 1.79 4.00 -12.06
C SER A 129 2.56 4.26 -13.35
N THR A 130 3.68 3.57 -13.55
CA THR A 130 4.49 3.70 -14.78
C THR A 130 3.71 3.29 -16.03
N LEU A 131 2.99 2.16 -15.98
CA LEU A 131 2.16 1.71 -17.10
C LEU A 131 1.04 2.70 -17.42
N THR A 132 0.38 3.25 -16.41
CA THR A 132 -0.65 4.28 -16.59
C THR A 132 -0.09 5.48 -17.31
N MET A 133 1.10 5.97 -16.89
CA MET A 133 1.77 7.09 -17.55
C MET A 133 2.14 6.78 -19.01
N LEU A 134 2.58 5.56 -19.30
CA LEU A 134 2.97 5.19 -20.67
C LEU A 134 1.78 4.98 -21.60
N LEU A 135 0.70 4.39 -21.11
CA LEU A 135 -0.46 4.03 -21.94
C LEU A 135 -1.45 5.18 -22.11
N PHE A 136 -1.59 6.06 -21.12
CA PHE A 136 -2.59 7.12 -21.07
C PHE A 136 -1.98 8.52 -20.98
N ARG A 137 -0.75 8.69 -21.46
CA ARG A 137 0.02 9.93 -21.34
C ARG A 137 -0.78 11.17 -21.81
N ASP A 138 -1.36 11.10 -22.98
CA ASP A 138 -2.02 12.26 -23.58
C ASP A 138 -3.27 12.67 -22.78
N SER A 139 -4.11 11.72 -22.37
CA SER A 139 -5.25 11.97 -21.49
C SER A 139 -4.86 12.50 -20.12
N LEU A 140 -3.72 12.04 -19.57
CA LEU A 140 -3.20 12.54 -18.31
C LEU A 140 -2.70 13.97 -18.43
N VAL A 141 -1.97 14.29 -19.51
CA VAL A 141 -1.49 15.65 -19.78
C VAL A 141 -2.67 16.61 -19.96
N GLU A 142 -3.70 16.23 -20.73
CA GLU A 142 -4.90 17.03 -20.88
C GLU A 142 -5.60 17.29 -19.54
N SER A 143 -5.72 16.25 -18.70
CA SER A 143 -6.32 16.38 -17.37
C SER A 143 -5.52 17.31 -16.47
N TYR A 144 -4.19 17.24 -16.49
CA TYR A 144 -3.33 18.12 -15.71
C TYR A 144 -3.41 19.57 -16.17
N VAL A 145 -3.44 19.82 -17.48
CA VAL A 145 -3.59 21.18 -18.06
C VAL A 145 -4.97 21.76 -17.71
N ALA A 146 -6.01 20.91 -17.64
CA ALA A 146 -7.36 21.38 -17.28
C ALA A 146 -7.51 21.72 -15.78
N MET A 147 -6.61 21.20 -14.93
CA MET A 147 -6.64 21.48 -13.48
C MET A 147 -5.84 22.72 -13.06
N GLY A 148 -5.07 23.32 -13.96
CA GLY A 148 -4.37 24.50 -13.58
C GLY A 148 -3.28 25.08 -14.19
#